data_264fd4ccc1464610552366b2ef17c01e
#
_entry.id   264fd4ccc1464610552366b2ef17c01e
#
_cell.length_a   1.000
_cell.length_b   1.000
_cell.length_c   1.000
_cell.angle_alpha   90.00
_cell.angle_beta   90.00
_cell.angle_gamma   90.00
#
_symmetry.space_group_name_H-M   'P 1'
#
loop_
_entity.id
_entity.type
_entity.pdbx_description
1 polymer ?
#
loop_
_entity_poly.entity_id
_entity_poly.type
_entity_poly.pdbx_seq_one_letter_code
_entity_poly.pdbx_strand_id
1 'polypeptide(L)'
;FVWCAAHKVSDVDLTGGSPVSVSRFGRRVRCSSATLPTTLMSSLIDALFGREVIPRVLAGNPVDRTIQINGDASGRYGLKRGERIRLRSHLIQGTSGAEEKAISITMRVIPTEIPDILSMNIEPDLLEAMVCKSGLGFVCGETGSGKSTLCAALYCYIKKNYPNAKIVTYEDPVEYILGNENDLLPPHQAEIGRDVVSFAAGLRSAVRRNPEIIGVGEIRDNETADAAVQAGNTGHYCLS
;
A
#
# COMPACT_ATOMS: atom_id res chain seq x y z
N PHE A 1 3.84 -14.68 9.33
CA PHE A 1 3.05 -13.85 8.37
C PHE A 1 2.37 -14.71 7.30
N VAL A 2 3.09 -15.67 6.70
CA VAL A 2 2.52 -16.58 5.69
C VAL A 2 1.31 -17.33 6.21
N TRP A 3 1.39 -17.88 7.44
CA TRP A 3 0.26 -18.51 8.11
C TRP A 3 -0.92 -17.54 8.25
N CYS A 4 -0.67 -16.28 8.61
CA CYS A 4 -1.71 -15.27 8.77
C CYS A 4 -2.47 -15.02 7.47
N ALA A 5 -1.75 -14.86 6.35
CA ALA A 5 -2.36 -14.69 5.03
C ALA A 5 -3.22 -15.89 4.62
N ALA A 6 -2.72 -17.12 4.86
CA ALA A 6 -3.45 -18.35 4.54
C ALA A 6 -4.71 -18.57 5.41
N HIS A 7 -4.76 -17.99 6.62
CA HIS A 7 -5.83 -18.22 7.59
C HIS A 7 -6.80 -17.04 7.75
N LYS A 8 -6.86 -16.13 6.78
CA LYS A 8 -7.77 -14.96 6.79
C LYS A 8 -7.60 -14.09 8.03
N VAL A 9 -6.35 -13.91 8.48
CA VAL A 9 -6.00 -12.94 9.50
C VAL A 9 -5.98 -11.57 8.83
N SER A 10 -6.71 -10.62 9.40
CA SER A 10 -6.73 -9.24 8.90
C SER A 10 -5.53 -8.43 9.40
N ASP A 11 -5.22 -8.55 10.69
CA ASP A 11 -4.15 -7.77 11.30
C ASP A 11 -3.31 -8.64 12.24
N VAL A 12 -2.02 -8.32 12.32
CA VAL A 12 -1.05 -8.90 13.26
C VAL A 12 -0.54 -7.77 14.15
N ASP A 13 -0.68 -7.92 15.45
CA ASP A 13 -0.20 -6.95 16.43
C ASP A 13 1.02 -7.52 17.17
N LEU A 14 2.13 -6.80 17.08
CA LEU A 14 3.39 -7.09 17.76
C LEU A 14 3.73 -5.90 18.66
N THR A 15 3.94 -6.14 19.95
CA THR A 15 4.35 -5.10 20.90
C THR A 15 5.43 -5.67 21.79
N GLY A 16 6.53 -4.92 21.98
CA GLY A 16 7.59 -5.30 22.91
C GLY A 16 7.01 -5.53 24.31
N GLY A 17 7.48 -6.58 25.00
CA GLY A 17 6.99 -6.97 26.31
C GLY A 17 5.60 -7.64 26.33
N SER A 18 4.92 -7.75 25.19
CA SER A 18 3.56 -8.30 25.09
C SER A 18 3.52 -9.60 24.27
N PRO A 19 2.50 -10.44 24.46
CA PRO A 19 2.26 -11.58 23.58
C PRO A 19 1.87 -11.13 22.17
N VAL A 20 2.19 -11.94 21.17
CA VAL A 20 1.72 -11.75 19.79
C VAL A 20 0.21 -12.00 19.74
N SER A 21 -0.52 -11.09 19.10
CA SER A 21 -1.94 -11.23 18.84
C SER A 21 -2.29 -10.99 17.36
N VAL A 22 -3.40 -11.54 16.94
CA VAL A 22 -3.93 -11.37 15.58
C VAL A 22 -5.41 -11.04 15.61
N SER A 23 -5.88 -10.33 14.61
CA SER A 23 -7.31 -10.13 14.35
C SER A 23 -7.80 -11.11 13.31
N ARG A 24 -8.85 -11.87 13.61
CA ARG A 24 -9.47 -12.81 12.69
C ARG A 24 -10.99 -12.74 12.82
N PHE A 25 -11.69 -12.51 11.71
CA PHE A 25 -13.15 -12.36 11.72
C PHE A 25 -13.67 -11.34 12.75
N GLY A 26 -12.98 -10.19 12.88
CA GLY A 26 -13.34 -9.13 13.82
C GLY A 26 -13.02 -9.44 15.30
N ARG A 27 -12.38 -10.58 15.61
CA ARG A 27 -11.97 -10.94 16.95
C ARG A 27 -10.46 -10.96 17.10
N ARG A 28 -9.96 -10.41 18.20
CA ARG A 28 -8.54 -10.54 18.56
C ARG A 28 -8.28 -11.87 19.26
N VAL A 29 -7.23 -12.55 18.80
CA VAL A 29 -6.79 -13.85 19.31
C VAL A 29 -5.31 -13.76 19.66
N ARG A 30 -4.96 -14.22 20.87
CA ARG A 30 -3.58 -14.34 21.29
C ARG A 30 -2.93 -15.56 20.63
N CYS A 31 -1.80 -15.35 19.96
CA CYS A 31 -1.08 -16.40 19.22
C CYS A 31 0.15 -16.95 19.96
N SER A 32 0.66 -16.25 20.97
CA SER A 32 1.79 -16.74 21.76
C SER A 32 1.45 -16.77 23.26
N SER A 33 1.94 -17.78 23.98
CA SER A 33 1.91 -17.81 25.45
C SER A 33 3.01 -16.92 26.06
N ALA A 34 4.15 -16.84 25.39
CA ALA A 34 5.26 -15.98 25.80
C ALA A 34 5.10 -14.55 25.28
N THR A 35 5.69 -13.60 25.99
CA THR A 35 5.84 -12.21 25.57
C THR A 35 6.96 -12.10 24.53
N LEU A 36 6.86 -11.13 23.65
CA LEU A 36 7.87 -10.81 22.65
C LEU A 36 8.98 -9.94 23.32
N PRO A 37 10.20 -10.46 23.52
CA PRO A 37 11.28 -9.67 24.13
C PRO A 37 11.58 -8.43 23.29
N THR A 38 11.84 -7.30 23.96
CA THR A 38 12.15 -6.02 23.28
C THR A 38 13.38 -6.12 22.39
N THR A 39 14.39 -6.93 22.77
CA THR A 39 15.57 -7.20 21.94
C THR A 39 15.21 -7.93 20.63
N LEU A 40 14.31 -8.92 20.69
CA LEU A 40 13.83 -9.63 19.52
C LEU A 40 12.98 -8.71 18.65
N MET A 41 12.16 -7.86 19.28
CA MET A 41 11.36 -6.85 18.56
C MET A 41 12.26 -5.89 17.77
N SER A 42 13.33 -5.39 18.40
CA SER A 42 14.30 -4.51 17.73
C SER A 42 14.98 -5.21 16.54
N SER A 43 15.42 -6.45 16.73
CA SER A 43 16.01 -7.25 15.64
C SER A 43 15.04 -7.50 14.50
N LEU A 44 13.76 -7.71 14.81
CA LEU A 44 12.70 -7.89 13.81
C LEU A 44 12.47 -6.60 13.01
N ILE A 45 12.43 -5.45 13.70
CA ILE A 45 12.27 -4.14 13.06
C ILE A 45 13.43 -3.86 12.13
N ASP A 46 14.66 -4.05 12.59
CA ASP A 46 15.86 -3.85 11.76
C ASP A 46 15.87 -4.73 10.52
N ALA A 47 15.45 -5.98 10.66
CA ALA A 47 15.40 -6.94 9.55
C ALA A 47 14.30 -6.65 8.52
N LEU A 48 13.15 -6.13 8.96
CA LEU A 48 12.00 -5.91 8.08
C LEU A 48 11.94 -4.48 7.50
N PHE A 49 12.39 -3.49 8.26
CA PHE A 49 12.16 -2.08 7.93
C PHE A 49 13.45 -1.26 7.78
N GLY A 50 14.59 -1.78 8.24
CA GLY A 50 15.85 -1.07 8.24
C GLY A 50 16.17 -0.42 9.59
N ARG A 51 17.48 -0.22 9.85
CA ARG A 51 18.00 0.27 11.14
C ARG A 51 17.61 1.72 11.45
N GLU A 52 17.23 2.50 10.44
CA GLU A 52 16.83 3.90 10.59
C GLU A 52 15.43 4.06 11.23
N VAL A 53 14.63 2.99 11.26
CA VAL A 53 13.23 3.07 11.71
C VAL A 53 13.12 3.19 13.22
N ILE A 54 13.90 2.40 13.98
CA ILE A 54 13.85 2.44 15.44
C ILE A 54 14.15 3.85 15.99
N PRO A 55 15.27 4.53 15.62
CA PRO A 55 15.53 5.88 16.07
C PRO A 55 14.41 6.87 15.73
N ARG A 56 13.80 6.74 14.56
CA ARG A 56 12.71 7.60 14.12
C ARG A 56 11.46 7.42 14.99
N VAL A 57 11.07 6.17 15.26
CA VAL A 57 9.92 5.85 16.12
C VAL A 57 10.16 6.31 17.56
N LEU A 58 11.38 6.09 18.09
CA LEU A 58 11.75 6.52 19.43
C LEU A 58 11.86 8.04 19.59
N ALA A 59 12.02 8.77 18.49
CA ALA A 59 11.93 10.24 18.46
C ALA A 59 10.48 10.77 18.41
N GLY A 60 9.47 9.88 18.49
CA GLY A 60 8.06 10.24 18.49
C GLY A 60 7.45 10.39 17.10
N ASN A 61 8.15 9.94 16.05
CA ASN A 61 7.63 9.97 14.68
C ASN A 61 7.14 8.58 14.27
N PRO A 62 5.83 8.34 14.22
CA PRO A 62 5.28 7.08 13.70
C PRO A 62 5.77 6.80 12.28
N VAL A 63 5.85 5.53 11.93
CA VAL A 63 6.31 5.09 10.62
C VAL A 63 5.28 4.16 9.98
N ASP A 64 4.81 4.53 8.79
CA ASP A 64 4.02 3.66 7.92
C ASP A 64 4.94 3.07 6.84
N ARG A 65 4.90 1.76 6.68
CA ARG A 65 5.71 1.03 5.69
C ARG A 65 4.95 -0.18 5.16
N THR A 66 5.11 -0.43 3.88
CA THR A 66 4.71 -1.72 3.31
C THR A 66 5.92 -2.64 3.23
N ILE A 67 5.77 -3.87 3.72
CA ILE A 67 6.74 -4.94 3.52
C ILE A 67 6.20 -5.97 2.56
N GLN A 68 7.09 -6.56 1.77
CA GLN A 68 6.77 -7.64 0.84
C GLN A 68 7.66 -8.84 1.13
N ILE A 69 7.05 -10.00 1.26
CA ILE A 69 7.73 -11.29 1.41
C ILE A 69 7.49 -12.06 0.11
N ASN A 70 8.55 -12.34 -0.62
CA ASN A 70 8.51 -13.09 -1.87
C ASN A 70 8.82 -14.54 -1.63
N GLY A 71 8.09 -15.43 -2.28
CA GLY A 71 8.43 -16.84 -2.37
C GLY A 71 9.66 -17.05 -3.26
N ASP A 72 10.55 -17.91 -2.83
CA ASP A 72 11.74 -18.31 -3.56
C ASP A 72 11.71 -19.80 -3.94
N ALA A 73 12.72 -20.26 -4.66
CA ALA A 73 12.83 -21.65 -5.08
C ALA A 73 13.04 -22.62 -3.90
N SER A 74 13.49 -22.12 -2.74
CA SER A 74 13.72 -22.94 -1.55
C SER A 74 12.45 -23.22 -0.73
N GLY A 75 11.37 -22.45 -0.99
CA GLY A 75 10.15 -22.53 -0.19
C GLY A 75 10.33 -22.13 1.28
N ARG A 76 11.40 -21.40 1.61
CA ARG A 76 11.82 -21.06 2.98
C ARG A 76 10.72 -20.51 3.86
N TYR A 77 9.78 -19.78 3.26
CA TYR A 77 8.68 -19.15 3.97
C TYR A 77 7.33 -19.83 3.74
N GLY A 78 7.31 -21.02 3.12
CA GLY A 78 6.08 -21.71 2.72
C GLY A 78 5.37 -21.05 1.54
N LEU A 79 6.03 -20.13 0.83
CA LEU A 79 5.57 -19.51 -0.40
C LEU A 79 6.26 -20.18 -1.59
N LYS A 80 5.50 -20.44 -2.65
CA LYS A 80 6.06 -20.92 -3.91
C LYS A 80 6.74 -19.77 -4.66
N ARG A 81 7.64 -20.09 -5.57
CA ARG A 81 8.25 -19.10 -6.46
C ARG A 81 7.16 -18.32 -7.21
N GLY A 82 7.22 -16.99 -7.13
CA GLY A 82 6.23 -16.10 -7.73
C GLY A 82 5.05 -15.70 -6.80
N GLU A 83 4.84 -16.46 -5.71
CA GLU A 83 3.89 -16.03 -4.68
C GLU A 83 4.50 -14.93 -3.82
N ARG A 84 3.66 -14.01 -3.35
CA ARG A 84 4.10 -12.91 -2.49
C ARG A 84 3.03 -12.60 -1.44
N ILE A 85 3.47 -12.13 -0.30
CA ILE A 85 2.60 -11.58 0.75
C ILE A 85 3.03 -10.16 0.99
N ARG A 86 2.06 -9.26 1.12
CA ARG A 86 2.30 -7.86 1.44
C ARG A 86 1.58 -7.49 2.72
N LEU A 87 2.25 -6.68 3.52
CA LEU A 87 1.75 -6.23 4.82
C LEU A 87 1.94 -4.71 4.90
N ARG A 88 0.85 -3.99 5.12
CA ARG A 88 0.90 -2.59 5.55
C ARG A 88 1.20 -2.57 7.03
N SER A 89 2.24 -1.88 7.44
CA SER A 89 2.73 -1.86 8.81
C SER A 89 2.75 -0.43 9.34
N HIS A 90 2.15 -0.24 10.50
CA HIS A 90 2.20 1.00 11.27
C HIS A 90 3.00 0.77 12.54
N LEU A 91 4.06 1.55 12.72
CA LEU A 91 4.96 1.47 13.87
C LEU A 91 4.82 2.72 14.71
N ILE A 92 4.59 2.55 16.00
CA ILE A 92 4.46 3.64 16.96
C ILE A 92 5.09 3.26 18.30
N GLN A 93 5.62 4.26 19.01
CA GLN A 93 6.06 4.13 20.40
C GLN A 93 4.91 4.41 21.35
N GLY A 94 4.87 3.70 22.47
CA GLY A 94 3.91 3.94 23.52
C GLY A 94 4.27 3.18 24.80
N THR A 95 3.41 3.27 25.81
CA THR A 95 3.51 2.46 27.03
C THR A 95 2.65 1.21 26.86
N SER A 96 3.21 0.04 27.13
CA SER A 96 2.50 -1.23 27.10
C SER A 96 2.80 -2.06 28.35
N GLY A 97 1.80 -2.26 29.20
CA GLY A 97 2.00 -2.90 30.49
C GLY A 97 2.97 -2.14 31.37
N ALA A 98 4.04 -2.81 31.79
CA ALA A 98 5.12 -2.23 32.59
C ALA A 98 6.27 -1.63 31.75
N GLU A 99 6.24 -1.79 30.43
CA GLU A 99 7.27 -1.24 29.54
C GLU A 99 6.91 0.17 29.07
N GLU A 100 7.72 1.13 29.46
CA GLU A 100 7.74 2.47 28.88
C GLU A 100 8.49 2.44 27.54
N LYS A 101 8.04 3.23 26.57
CA LYS A 101 8.65 3.32 25.24
C LYS A 101 8.68 2.00 24.45
N ALA A 102 7.71 1.11 24.72
CA ALA A 102 7.52 -0.08 23.91
C ALA A 102 7.18 0.32 22.46
N ILE A 103 7.82 -0.31 21.48
CA ILE A 103 7.41 -0.16 20.08
C ILE A 103 6.29 -1.16 19.80
N SER A 104 5.20 -0.67 19.25
CA SER A 104 4.08 -1.46 18.76
C SER A 104 4.03 -1.42 17.24
N ILE A 105 3.80 -2.55 16.62
CA ILE A 105 3.59 -2.70 15.17
C ILE A 105 2.23 -3.34 14.94
N THR A 106 1.38 -2.67 14.20
CA THR A 106 0.18 -3.28 13.63
C THR A 106 0.42 -3.53 12.16
N MET A 107 0.32 -4.78 11.73
CA MET A 107 0.53 -5.18 10.34
C MET A 107 -0.77 -5.70 9.75
N ARG A 108 -1.26 -5.08 8.69
CA ARG A 108 -2.44 -5.52 7.94
C ARG A 108 -2.02 -6.30 6.70
N VAL A 109 -2.60 -7.47 6.53
CA VAL A 109 -2.42 -8.26 5.30
C VAL A 109 -3.12 -7.54 4.14
N ILE A 110 -2.36 -7.18 3.10
CA ILE A 110 -2.89 -6.53 1.90
C ILE A 110 -3.18 -7.60 0.86
N PRO A 111 -4.34 -7.58 0.20
CA PRO A 111 -4.62 -8.44 -0.94
C PRO A 111 -3.57 -8.23 -2.05
N THR A 112 -3.12 -9.32 -2.64
CA THR A 112 -2.11 -9.27 -3.73
C THR A 112 -2.73 -9.40 -5.11
N GLU A 113 -3.94 -9.94 -5.19
CA GLU A 113 -4.66 -10.14 -6.46
C GLU A 113 -5.56 -8.94 -6.73
N ILE A 114 -5.43 -8.40 -7.94
CA ILE A 114 -6.30 -7.34 -8.46
C ILE A 114 -7.42 -8.02 -9.24
N PRO A 115 -8.70 -7.81 -8.89
CA PRO A 115 -9.81 -8.39 -9.64
C PRO A 115 -9.86 -7.81 -11.06
N ASP A 116 -10.35 -8.59 -12.02
CA ASP A 116 -10.66 -8.07 -13.35
C ASP A 116 -11.82 -7.07 -13.22
N ILE A 117 -11.65 -5.86 -13.73
CA ILE A 117 -12.67 -4.80 -13.66
C ILE A 117 -13.98 -5.23 -14.32
N LEU A 118 -13.92 -6.08 -15.36
CA LEU A 118 -15.11 -6.61 -16.04
C LEU A 118 -15.92 -7.55 -15.14
N SER A 119 -15.32 -8.11 -14.09
CA SER A 119 -16.01 -8.92 -13.08
C SER A 119 -16.65 -8.10 -11.96
N MET A 120 -16.43 -6.79 -11.93
CA MET A 120 -16.91 -5.90 -10.85
C MET A 120 -18.32 -5.35 -11.11
N ASN A 121 -19.01 -5.82 -12.15
CA ASN A 121 -20.35 -5.38 -12.53
C ASN A 121 -20.49 -3.87 -12.72
N ILE A 122 -19.47 -3.24 -13.31
CA ILE A 122 -19.52 -1.81 -13.67
C ILE A 122 -20.28 -1.68 -14.99
N GLU A 123 -21.18 -0.71 -15.07
CA GLU A 123 -21.90 -0.39 -16.30
C GLU A 123 -20.90 -0.04 -17.41
N PRO A 124 -21.07 -0.59 -18.64
CA PRO A 124 -20.13 -0.36 -19.75
C PRO A 124 -19.88 1.11 -20.06
N ASP A 125 -20.94 1.92 -20.09
CA ASP A 125 -20.84 3.37 -20.35
C ASP A 125 -20.03 4.10 -19.26
N LEU A 126 -20.17 3.67 -18.01
CA LEU A 126 -19.39 4.20 -16.90
C LEU A 126 -17.92 3.80 -17.02
N LEU A 127 -17.64 2.54 -17.39
CA LEU A 127 -16.27 2.08 -17.60
C LEU A 127 -15.59 2.86 -18.73
N GLU A 128 -16.31 3.10 -19.83
CA GLU A 128 -15.82 3.92 -20.94
C GLU A 128 -15.53 5.36 -20.49
N ALA A 129 -16.43 5.96 -19.70
CA ALA A 129 -16.26 7.29 -19.15
C ALA A 129 -15.09 7.39 -18.14
N MET A 130 -14.71 6.30 -17.48
CA MET A 130 -13.54 6.25 -16.59
C MET A 130 -12.21 6.17 -17.33
N VAL A 131 -12.21 5.86 -18.63
CA VAL A 131 -11.00 5.80 -19.47
C VAL A 131 -10.83 7.13 -20.20
N CYS A 132 -10.43 8.17 -19.48
CA CYS A 132 -10.25 9.51 -20.04
C CYS A 132 -8.81 9.74 -20.52
N LYS A 133 -8.66 10.65 -21.49
CA LYS A 133 -7.34 11.10 -21.98
C LYS A 133 -6.76 12.21 -21.14
N SER A 134 -7.61 13.04 -20.53
CA SER A 134 -7.20 14.17 -19.70
C SER A 134 -8.34 14.56 -18.74
N GLY A 135 -8.00 15.35 -17.73
CA GLY A 135 -8.96 15.84 -16.75
C GLY A 135 -8.83 15.12 -15.39
N LEU A 136 -9.89 15.18 -14.60
CA LEU A 136 -9.93 14.63 -13.24
C LEU A 136 -10.99 13.56 -13.12
N GLY A 137 -10.64 12.44 -12.52
CA GLY A 137 -11.55 11.40 -12.07
C GLY A 137 -11.47 11.24 -10.56
N PHE A 138 -12.62 11.12 -9.90
CA PHE A 138 -12.68 10.90 -8.45
C PHE A 138 -13.49 9.66 -8.13
N VAL A 139 -12.90 8.77 -7.32
CA VAL A 139 -13.57 7.61 -6.74
C VAL A 139 -13.83 7.90 -5.26
N CYS A 140 -15.07 8.21 -4.92
CA CYS A 140 -15.47 8.59 -3.57
C CYS A 140 -16.24 7.46 -2.87
N GLY A 141 -16.05 7.32 -1.56
CA GLY A 141 -16.74 6.33 -0.74
C GLY A 141 -16.08 6.14 0.61
N GLU A 142 -16.71 5.36 1.47
CA GLU A 142 -16.20 5.04 2.81
C GLU A 142 -14.90 4.23 2.77
N THR A 143 -14.17 4.23 3.88
CA THR A 143 -13.00 3.35 4.04
C THR A 143 -13.44 1.89 3.93
N GLY A 144 -12.73 1.11 3.11
CA GLY A 144 -13.04 -0.30 2.87
C GLY A 144 -14.13 -0.55 1.81
N SER A 145 -14.66 0.49 1.14
CA SER A 145 -15.66 0.34 0.07
C SER A 145 -15.10 -0.18 -1.26
N GLY A 146 -13.78 -0.40 -1.36
CA GLY A 146 -13.14 -0.93 -2.56
C GLY A 146 -12.57 0.13 -3.52
N LYS A 147 -12.44 1.40 -3.12
CA LYS A 147 -11.88 2.48 -3.96
C LYS A 147 -10.52 2.13 -4.56
N SER A 148 -9.55 1.79 -3.71
CA SER A 148 -8.20 1.42 -4.16
C SER A 148 -8.22 0.19 -5.09
N THR A 149 -9.12 -0.77 -4.80
CA THR A 149 -9.29 -1.96 -5.64
C THR A 149 -9.83 -1.60 -7.02
N LEU A 150 -10.82 -0.71 -7.08
CA LEU A 150 -11.37 -0.21 -8.34
C LEU A 150 -10.33 0.54 -9.16
N CYS A 151 -9.58 1.46 -8.53
CA CYS A 151 -8.50 2.19 -9.20
C CYS A 151 -7.43 1.24 -9.74
N ALA A 152 -6.99 0.25 -8.93
CA ALA A 152 -6.02 -0.73 -9.37
C ALA A 152 -6.53 -1.58 -10.56
N ALA A 153 -7.78 -2.04 -10.50
CA ALA A 153 -8.42 -2.79 -11.58
C ALA A 153 -8.53 -1.95 -12.86
N LEU A 154 -8.85 -0.65 -12.74
CA LEU A 154 -8.91 0.28 -13.86
C LEU A 154 -7.52 0.49 -14.49
N TYR A 155 -6.47 0.67 -13.69
CA TYR A 155 -5.10 0.77 -14.22
C TYR A 155 -4.68 -0.49 -14.97
N CYS A 156 -4.99 -1.68 -14.43
CA CYS A 156 -4.74 -2.95 -15.12
C CYS A 156 -5.51 -3.06 -16.44
N TYR A 157 -6.78 -2.66 -16.45
CA TYR A 157 -7.61 -2.63 -17.65
C TYR A 157 -7.03 -1.69 -18.71
N ILE A 158 -6.62 -0.48 -18.31
CA ILE A 158 -6.01 0.50 -19.22
C ILE A 158 -4.69 -0.06 -19.79
N LYS A 159 -3.83 -0.65 -18.95
CA LYS A 159 -2.58 -1.27 -19.44
C LYS A 159 -2.82 -2.39 -20.43
N LYS A 160 -3.84 -3.20 -20.20
CA LYS A 160 -4.20 -4.31 -21.09
C LYS A 160 -4.68 -3.83 -22.46
N ASN A 161 -5.48 -2.75 -22.50
CA ASN A 161 -6.07 -2.22 -23.74
C ASN A 161 -5.17 -1.16 -24.40
N TYR A 162 -4.34 -0.47 -23.63
CA TYR A 162 -3.41 0.58 -24.08
C TYR A 162 -2.00 0.31 -23.55
N PRO A 163 -1.26 -0.68 -24.10
CA PRO A 163 0.04 -1.11 -23.59
C PRO A 163 1.09 0.00 -23.52
N ASN A 164 0.96 1.00 -24.37
CA ASN A 164 1.87 2.16 -24.43
C ASN A 164 1.52 3.26 -23.42
N ALA A 165 0.37 3.17 -22.73
CA ALA A 165 0.00 4.16 -21.73
C ALA A 165 1.00 4.16 -20.56
N LYS A 166 1.57 5.31 -20.28
CA LYS A 166 2.46 5.53 -19.13
C LYS A 166 1.63 5.91 -17.91
N ILE A 167 1.63 5.05 -16.93
CA ILE A 167 0.92 5.23 -15.67
C ILE A 167 1.95 5.52 -14.57
N VAL A 168 1.76 6.58 -13.81
CA VAL A 168 2.51 6.87 -12.60
C VAL A 168 1.54 7.04 -11.45
N THR A 169 1.83 6.45 -10.29
CA THR A 169 0.99 6.59 -9.11
C THR A 169 1.78 7.08 -7.91
N TYR A 170 1.09 7.77 -7.02
CA TYR A 170 1.59 8.24 -5.72
C TYR A 170 0.60 7.78 -4.66
N GLU A 171 1.06 6.96 -3.71
CA GLU A 171 0.18 6.22 -2.80
C GLU A 171 0.73 6.25 -1.36
N ASP A 172 -0.14 6.09 -0.36
CA ASP A 172 0.24 6.10 1.06
C ASP A 172 -0.49 4.99 1.84
N PRO A 173 0.09 3.79 1.89
CA PRO A 173 1.17 3.25 1.05
C PRO A 173 0.66 2.65 -0.25
N VAL A 174 1.56 2.13 -1.09
CA VAL A 174 1.20 1.32 -2.28
C VAL A 174 0.49 0.04 -1.84
N GLU A 175 -0.81 -0.09 -2.16
CA GLU A 175 -1.62 -1.27 -1.79
C GLU A 175 -1.46 -2.43 -2.80
N TYR A 176 -1.62 -2.16 -4.08
CA TYR A 176 -1.51 -3.15 -5.15
C TYR A 176 -0.28 -2.90 -6.00
N ILE A 177 0.41 -3.96 -6.37
CA ILE A 177 1.49 -3.85 -7.37
C ILE A 177 0.87 -3.96 -8.76
N LEU A 178 0.98 -2.89 -9.51
CA LEU A 178 0.48 -2.77 -10.87
C LEU A 178 1.52 -3.27 -11.86
N GLY A 179 1.06 -3.99 -12.87
CA GLY A 179 1.92 -4.49 -13.93
C GLY A 179 2.82 -5.67 -13.53
N ASN A 180 3.62 -6.11 -14.47
CA ASN A 180 4.55 -7.22 -14.34
C ASN A 180 5.82 -6.98 -15.18
N GLU A 181 6.81 -7.87 -15.05
CA GLU A 181 8.10 -7.77 -15.73
C GLU A 181 8.04 -7.88 -17.27
N ASN A 182 6.92 -8.37 -17.81
CA ASN A 182 6.73 -8.51 -19.25
C ASN A 182 6.02 -7.29 -19.87
N ASP A 183 5.59 -6.33 -19.07
CA ASP A 183 4.96 -5.12 -19.57
C ASP A 183 5.99 -4.26 -20.30
N LEU A 184 5.65 -3.77 -21.48
CA LEU A 184 6.52 -2.86 -22.25
C LEU A 184 6.88 -1.61 -21.43
N LEU A 185 5.91 -1.10 -20.67
CA LEU A 185 6.06 0.08 -19.83
C LEU A 185 5.29 -0.15 -18.52
N PRO A 186 5.89 -0.86 -17.55
CA PRO A 186 5.21 -1.14 -16.29
C PRO A 186 4.86 0.17 -15.55
N PRO A 187 3.71 0.25 -14.88
CA PRO A 187 3.34 1.40 -14.06
C PRO A 187 4.42 1.70 -13.01
N HIS A 188 4.72 2.97 -12.84
CA HIS A 188 5.67 3.39 -11.81
C HIS A 188 4.90 3.91 -10.59
N GLN A 189 5.04 3.23 -9.48
CA GLN A 189 4.36 3.51 -8.22
C GLN A 189 5.35 4.06 -7.20
N ALA A 190 5.05 5.20 -6.61
CA ALA A 190 5.86 5.84 -5.58
C ALA A 190 5.07 5.95 -4.27
N GLU A 191 5.71 5.61 -3.16
CA GLU A 191 5.12 5.63 -1.82
C GLU A 191 5.47 6.94 -1.12
N ILE A 192 4.46 7.62 -0.58
CA ILE A 192 4.64 8.85 0.19
C ILE A 192 5.47 8.56 1.45
N GLY A 193 6.39 9.46 1.76
CA GLY A 193 7.27 9.35 2.93
C GLY A 193 8.43 8.36 2.77
N ARG A 194 8.44 7.56 1.71
CA ARG A 194 9.56 6.68 1.33
C ARG A 194 10.25 7.16 0.07
N ASP A 195 9.48 7.31 -1.02
CA ASP A 195 9.99 7.61 -2.35
C ASP A 195 9.80 9.09 -2.71
N VAL A 196 8.77 9.72 -2.15
CA VAL A 196 8.43 11.12 -2.36
C VAL A 196 7.85 11.72 -1.06
N VAL A 197 8.07 13.00 -0.84
CA VAL A 197 7.75 13.65 0.46
C VAL A 197 6.26 13.92 0.66
N SER A 198 5.49 14.15 -0.40
CA SER A 198 4.06 14.42 -0.33
C SER A 198 3.37 14.14 -1.67
N PHE A 199 2.03 14.01 -1.65
CA PHE A 199 1.22 13.87 -2.85
C PHE A 199 1.41 15.05 -3.81
N ALA A 200 1.38 16.28 -3.30
CA ALA A 200 1.59 17.48 -4.10
C ALA A 200 2.98 17.51 -4.77
N ALA A 201 4.04 17.11 -4.06
CA ALA A 201 5.38 16.98 -4.63
C ALA A 201 5.43 15.89 -5.71
N GLY A 202 4.75 14.77 -5.49
CA GLY A 202 4.59 13.70 -6.47
C GLY A 202 3.92 14.18 -7.75
N LEU A 203 2.79 14.86 -7.63
CA LEU A 203 2.03 15.42 -8.76
C LEU A 203 2.87 16.42 -9.58
N ARG A 204 3.56 17.35 -8.92
CA ARG A 204 4.48 18.28 -9.60
C ARG A 204 5.63 17.58 -10.32
N SER A 205 6.08 16.45 -9.82
CA SER A 205 7.06 15.61 -10.49
C SER A 205 6.46 14.83 -11.66
N ALA A 206 5.22 14.35 -11.51
CA ALA A 206 4.53 13.54 -12.52
C ALA A 206 4.44 14.26 -13.87
N VAL A 207 4.01 15.51 -13.90
CA VAL A 207 3.82 16.27 -15.15
C VAL A 207 5.10 16.41 -15.99
N ARG A 208 6.27 16.30 -15.36
CA ARG A 208 7.58 16.32 -16.06
C ARG A 208 7.96 14.95 -16.65
N ARG A 209 7.21 13.92 -16.34
CA ARG A 209 7.45 12.54 -16.80
C ARG A 209 6.64 12.18 -18.03
N ASN A 210 5.78 13.11 -18.48
CA ASN A 210 4.84 12.92 -19.60
C ASN A 210 4.02 11.61 -19.47
N PRO A 211 3.27 11.41 -18.38
CA PRO A 211 2.39 10.26 -18.23
C PRO A 211 1.04 10.54 -18.89
N GLU A 212 0.38 9.52 -19.40
CA GLU A 212 -1.04 9.62 -19.77
C GLU A 212 -1.92 9.63 -18.52
N ILE A 213 -1.54 8.85 -17.49
CA ILE A 213 -2.33 8.72 -16.27
C ILE A 213 -1.48 8.97 -15.02
N ILE A 214 -2.02 9.77 -14.14
CA ILE A 214 -1.47 10.05 -12.81
C ILE A 214 -2.46 9.55 -11.77
N GLY A 215 -2.10 8.49 -11.04
CA GLY A 215 -2.85 8.02 -9.89
C GLY A 215 -2.44 8.77 -8.62
N VAL A 216 -3.42 9.26 -7.87
CA VAL A 216 -3.21 9.90 -6.57
C VAL A 216 -3.99 9.11 -5.54
N GLY A 217 -3.31 8.51 -4.57
CA GLY A 217 -3.94 7.65 -3.58
C GLY A 217 -5.07 8.33 -2.82
N GLU A 218 -4.90 9.62 -2.54
CA GLU A 218 -5.95 10.44 -1.92
C GLU A 218 -5.62 11.94 -2.02
N ILE A 219 -6.66 12.76 -1.92
CA ILE A 219 -6.55 14.22 -1.86
C ILE A 219 -7.12 14.68 -0.52
N ARG A 220 -6.23 15.08 0.41
CA ARG A 220 -6.59 15.50 1.77
C ARG A 220 -6.43 17.00 2.03
N ASP A 221 -5.69 17.69 1.17
CA ASP A 221 -5.34 19.10 1.35
C ASP A 221 -5.45 19.89 0.06
N ASN A 222 -5.52 21.22 0.21
CA ASN A 222 -5.68 22.13 -0.92
C ASN A 222 -4.46 22.09 -1.87
N GLU A 223 -3.24 21.90 -1.36
CA GLU A 223 -2.03 21.87 -2.19
C GLU A 223 -2.06 20.66 -3.14
N THR A 224 -2.48 19.51 -2.65
CA THR A 224 -2.67 18.30 -3.47
C THR A 224 -3.80 18.48 -4.48
N ALA A 225 -4.92 19.10 -4.06
CA ALA A 225 -6.05 19.38 -4.94
C ALA A 225 -5.65 20.32 -6.09
N ASP A 226 -4.98 21.42 -5.78
CA ASP A 226 -4.50 22.38 -6.78
C ASP A 226 -3.53 21.72 -7.78
N ALA A 227 -2.61 20.89 -7.28
CA ALA A 227 -1.67 20.17 -8.12
C ALA A 227 -2.36 19.16 -9.05
N ALA A 228 -3.41 18.49 -8.58
CA ALA A 228 -4.22 17.56 -9.37
C ALA A 228 -4.99 18.31 -10.49
N VAL A 229 -5.60 19.45 -10.16
CA VAL A 229 -6.28 20.31 -11.14
C VAL A 229 -5.31 20.81 -12.22
N GLN A 230 -4.11 21.25 -11.82
CA GLN A 230 -3.08 21.68 -12.76
C GLN A 230 -2.64 20.53 -13.68
N ALA A 231 -2.46 19.32 -13.16
CA ALA A 231 -2.12 18.14 -13.95
C ALA A 231 -3.23 17.83 -14.98
N GLY A 232 -4.49 17.87 -14.56
CA GLY A 232 -5.65 17.66 -15.44
C GLY A 232 -5.73 18.72 -16.55
N ASN A 233 -5.49 19.99 -16.22
CA ASN A 233 -5.52 21.09 -17.18
C ASN A 233 -4.35 21.05 -18.18
N THR A 234 -3.26 20.37 -17.87
CA THR A 234 -2.09 20.23 -18.74
C THR A 234 -2.12 18.97 -19.61
N GLY A 235 -3.27 18.32 -19.73
CA GLY A 235 -3.49 17.22 -20.67
C GLY A 235 -3.26 15.82 -20.10
N HIS A 236 -3.11 15.70 -18.78
CA HIS A 236 -2.99 14.41 -18.11
C HIS A 236 -4.34 13.96 -17.54
N TYR A 237 -4.60 12.67 -17.48
CA TYR A 237 -5.71 12.14 -16.71
C TYR A 237 -5.26 11.88 -15.27
N CYS A 238 -5.79 12.65 -14.32
CA CYS A 238 -5.51 12.51 -12.91
C CYS A 238 -6.67 11.79 -12.23
N LEU A 239 -6.42 10.61 -11.63
CA LEU A 239 -7.41 9.78 -10.94
C LEU A 239 -7.07 9.67 -9.46
N SER A 240 -8.08 9.91 -8.58
CA SER A 240 -7.94 9.80 -7.13
C SER A 240 -9.13 9.10 -6.49
#